data_6e84fccaef17a2117c889f98b459d2fd
#
_entry.id   6e84fccaef17a2117c889f98b459d2fd
#
_cell.length_a   1.000
_cell.length_b   1.000
_cell.length_c   1.000
_cell.angle_alpha   90.00
_cell.angle_beta   90.00
_cell.angle_gamma   90.00
#
_symmetry.space_group_name_H-M   'P 1'
#
loop_
_entity.id
_entity.type
_entity.pdbx_description
1 polymer ?
#
loop_
_entity_poly.entity_id
_entity_poly.type
_entity_poly.pdbx_seq_one_letter_code
_entity_poly.pdbx_strand_id
1 'polypeptide(L)'
;LLKIWEEARQQIAIPEGYSRSFSFGAQHALWHKLGFRWIDAMQAMMPELSIHAEMGMSDRLTRFLVEGVIQAALLYTPQLRPGLRVEPVLEEELILVASFETDVKDLGKEYVAVDWGPEFTHMHASALPHLTNSGRSLALGGLAADYIVNRRAAAYLPARAVQRYLDVGKLHVVANSPRFAYPAWVVWREDLDPEMLSIARRSLMDLAQAAENQQNILIESLDNGQNTP
;
A
#
# COMPACT_ATOMS: atom_id res chain seq x y z
N LEU A 1 -9.20 -31.43 -10.70
CA LEU A 1 -9.40 -31.07 -12.11
C LEU A 1 -9.22 -29.56 -12.33
N LEU A 2 -9.84 -28.67 -11.55
CA LEU A 2 -9.66 -27.20 -11.66
C LEU A 2 -8.19 -26.79 -11.45
N LYS A 3 -7.51 -27.31 -10.43
CA LYS A 3 -6.12 -27.01 -10.11
C LYS A 3 -5.15 -27.37 -11.24
N ILE A 4 -5.32 -28.54 -11.86
CA ILE A 4 -4.53 -28.99 -13.01
C ILE A 4 -4.77 -28.11 -14.24
N TRP A 5 -5.99 -27.61 -14.39
CA TRP A 5 -6.35 -26.70 -15.49
C TRP A 5 -5.76 -25.30 -15.31
N GLU A 6 -5.71 -24.81 -14.06
CA GLU A 6 -5.10 -23.53 -13.69
C GLU A 6 -3.57 -23.58 -13.83
N GLU A 7 -2.93 -24.65 -13.37
CA GLU A 7 -1.49 -24.91 -13.56
C GLU A 7 -1.14 -25.01 -15.04
N ALA A 8 -1.94 -25.72 -15.85
CA ALA A 8 -1.76 -25.81 -17.29
C ALA A 8 -1.95 -24.44 -17.96
N ARG A 9 -2.90 -23.63 -17.52
CA ARG A 9 -3.16 -22.30 -18.07
C ARG A 9 -2.03 -21.32 -17.75
N GLN A 10 -1.42 -21.40 -16.56
CA GLN A 10 -0.25 -20.61 -16.19
C GLN A 10 0.99 -21.03 -16.98
N GLN A 11 1.20 -22.32 -17.21
CA GLN A 11 2.31 -22.84 -18.03
C GLN A 11 2.17 -22.55 -19.53
N ILE A 12 0.95 -22.55 -20.06
CA ILE A 12 0.68 -22.23 -21.48
C ILE A 12 0.87 -20.71 -21.76
N ALA A 13 0.82 -19.88 -20.73
CA ALA A 13 0.91 -18.43 -20.84
C ALA A 13 2.32 -17.86 -20.64
N ILE A 14 3.37 -18.70 -20.47
CA ILE A 14 4.73 -18.19 -20.34
C ILE A 14 5.20 -17.75 -21.74
N PRO A 15 5.54 -16.47 -21.95
CA PRO A 15 6.01 -15.99 -23.23
C PRO A 15 7.31 -16.65 -23.67
N GLU A 16 7.57 -16.69 -24.99
CA GLU A 16 8.82 -17.22 -25.53
C GLU A 16 10.03 -16.46 -24.95
N GLY A 17 11.04 -17.20 -24.52
CA GLY A 17 12.24 -16.64 -23.87
C GLY A 17 12.16 -16.58 -22.32
N TYR A 18 11.03 -16.97 -21.72
CA TYR A 18 10.89 -17.08 -20.27
C TYR A 18 10.72 -18.54 -19.84
N SER A 19 11.25 -18.90 -18.66
CA SER A 19 11.19 -20.28 -18.14
C SER A 19 10.24 -20.43 -16.97
N ARG A 20 9.90 -19.33 -16.28
CA ARG A 20 9.02 -19.28 -15.11
C ARG A 20 8.09 -18.08 -15.16
N SER A 21 6.99 -18.14 -14.40
CA SER A 21 6.07 -17.01 -14.25
C SER A 21 5.79 -16.74 -12.78
N PHE A 22 5.66 -15.46 -12.46
CA PHE A 22 5.21 -15.00 -11.15
C PHE A 22 4.15 -13.90 -11.32
N SER A 23 3.01 -14.08 -10.67
CA SER A 23 1.93 -13.11 -10.71
C SER A 23 1.64 -12.58 -9.33
N PHE A 24 1.56 -11.26 -9.19
CA PHE A 24 1.24 -10.64 -7.92
C PHE A 24 0.36 -9.41 -8.08
N GLY A 25 -0.29 -9.03 -6.99
CA GLY A 25 -1.10 -7.82 -6.94
C GLY A 25 -0.68 -6.88 -5.83
N ALA A 26 -1.03 -5.61 -5.95
CA ALA A 26 -0.84 -4.64 -4.87
C ALA A 26 -1.93 -3.58 -4.85
N GLN A 27 -2.23 -3.05 -3.65
CA GLN A 27 -3.03 -1.84 -3.51
C GLN A 27 -2.25 -0.62 -4.02
N HIS A 28 -2.97 0.38 -4.53
CA HIS A 28 -2.38 1.51 -5.26
C HIS A 28 -1.20 2.17 -4.53
N ALA A 29 -1.33 2.46 -3.23
CA ALA A 29 -0.29 3.15 -2.47
C ALA A 29 1.01 2.34 -2.31
N LEU A 30 0.95 1.01 -2.46
CA LEU A 30 2.10 0.11 -2.33
C LEU A 30 2.92 -0.02 -3.62
N TRP A 31 2.40 0.44 -4.77
CA TRP A 31 3.07 0.29 -6.06
C TRP A 31 4.33 1.13 -6.16
N HIS A 32 4.23 2.42 -5.92
CA HIS A 32 5.30 3.38 -6.27
C HIS A 32 6.63 3.11 -5.56
N LYS A 33 6.60 2.76 -4.29
CA LYS A 33 7.80 2.56 -3.48
C LYS A 33 8.18 1.10 -3.23
N LEU A 34 7.27 0.17 -3.45
CA LEU A 34 7.47 -1.24 -3.15
C LEU A 34 7.20 -2.13 -4.37
N GLY A 35 6.02 -2.09 -4.97
CA GLY A 35 5.63 -2.99 -6.04
C GLY A 35 6.51 -2.92 -7.29
N PHE A 36 6.81 -1.72 -7.80
CA PHE A 36 7.69 -1.56 -8.97
C PHE A 36 9.12 -2.01 -8.67
N ARG A 37 9.65 -1.66 -7.51
CA ARG A 37 10.99 -2.10 -7.09
C ARG A 37 11.07 -3.61 -6.91
N TRP A 38 9.97 -4.24 -6.50
CA TRP A 38 9.90 -5.68 -6.37
C TRP A 38 9.95 -6.37 -7.71
N ILE A 39 9.28 -5.84 -8.74
CA ILE A 39 9.44 -6.31 -10.13
C ILE A 39 10.91 -6.29 -10.54
N ASP A 40 11.57 -5.13 -10.39
CA ASP A 40 12.96 -4.94 -10.77
C ASP A 40 13.91 -5.91 -10.01
N ALA A 41 13.71 -6.07 -8.70
CA ALA A 41 14.51 -6.96 -7.89
C ALA A 41 14.32 -8.45 -8.26
N MET A 42 13.07 -8.86 -8.52
CA MET A 42 12.76 -10.22 -8.96
C MET A 42 13.38 -10.52 -10.32
N GLN A 43 13.27 -9.62 -11.29
CA GLN A 43 13.88 -9.79 -12.62
C GLN A 43 15.41 -9.76 -12.58
N ALA A 44 16.01 -8.96 -11.69
CA ALA A 44 17.47 -8.97 -11.50
C ALA A 44 17.98 -10.32 -10.95
N MET A 45 17.21 -10.97 -10.05
CA MET A 45 17.54 -12.29 -9.50
C MET A 45 17.20 -13.43 -10.44
N MET A 46 16.19 -13.28 -11.27
CA MET A 46 15.68 -14.28 -12.20
C MET A 46 15.38 -13.64 -13.57
N PRO A 47 16.38 -13.44 -14.45
CA PRO A 47 16.19 -12.76 -15.72
C PRO A 47 15.16 -13.43 -16.66
N GLU A 48 14.97 -14.74 -16.52
CA GLU A 48 13.99 -15.52 -17.30
C GLU A 48 12.59 -15.58 -16.65
N LEU A 49 12.33 -14.72 -15.65
CA LEU A 49 11.04 -14.66 -14.97
C LEU A 49 10.08 -13.74 -15.72
N SER A 50 8.97 -14.29 -16.20
CA SER A 50 7.82 -13.51 -16.64
C SER A 50 7.03 -13.03 -15.42
N ILE A 51 6.81 -11.73 -15.31
CA ILE A 51 6.04 -11.15 -14.19
C ILE A 51 4.72 -10.57 -14.71
N HIS A 52 3.62 -10.97 -14.08
CA HIS A 52 2.31 -10.35 -14.27
C HIS A 52 1.92 -9.58 -13.00
N ALA A 53 1.50 -8.34 -13.17
CA ALA A 53 1.20 -7.43 -12.07
C ALA A 53 -0.24 -6.90 -12.13
N GLU A 54 -0.98 -7.01 -11.01
CA GLU A 54 -2.37 -6.59 -10.90
C GLU A 54 -2.54 -5.49 -9.84
N MET A 55 -3.33 -4.48 -10.16
CA MET A 55 -3.75 -3.47 -9.17
C MET A 55 -5.18 -3.74 -8.72
N GLY A 56 -5.43 -3.60 -7.43
CA GLY A 56 -6.79 -3.77 -6.90
C GLY A 56 -6.93 -3.36 -5.45
N MET A 57 -8.18 -3.33 -4.99
CA MET A 57 -8.52 -3.23 -3.57
C MET A 57 -8.39 -4.61 -2.92
N SER A 58 -8.31 -4.65 -1.58
CA SER A 58 -8.11 -5.90 -0.81
C SER A 58 -9.04 -7.03 -1.20
N ASP A 59 -10.33 -6.77 -1.36
CA ASP A 59 -11.33 -7.80 -1.71
C ASP A 59 -11.07 -8.44 -3.07
N ARG A 60 -10.74 -7.61 -4.07
CA ARG A 60 -10.43 -8.08 -5.42
C ARG A 60 -9.16 -8.91 -5.42
N LEU A 61 -8.10 -8.42 -4.76
CA LEU A 61 -6.82 -9.12 -4.71
C LEU A 61 -6.91 -10.42 -3.90
N THR A 62 -7.66 -10.42 -2.78
CA THR A 62 -7.94 -11.65 -2.02
C THR A 62 -8.68 -12.67 -2.86
N ARG A 63 -9.68 -12.25 -3.64
CA ARG A 63 -10.37 -13.15 -4.57
C ARG A 63 -9.42 -13.72 -5.62
N PHE A 64 -8.56 -12.90 -6.22
CA PHE A 64 -7.57 -13.35 -7.20
C PHE A 64 -6.57 -14.35 -6.62
N LEU A 65 -6.16 -14.18 -5.35
CA LEU A 65 -5.35 -15.19 -4.64
C LEU A 65 -6.09 -16.52 -4.50
N VAL A 66 -7.34 -16.49 -4.04
CA VAL A 66 -8.17 -17.71 -3.85
C VAL A 66 -8.43 -18.41 -5.18
N GLU A 67 -8.69 -17.65 -6.26
CA GLU A 67 -8.94 -18.15 -7.60
C GLU A 67 -7.64 -18.58 -8.33
N GLY A 68 -6.45 -18.32 -7.77
CA GLY A 68 -5.17 -18.67 -8.40
C GLY A 68 -4.75 -17.74 -9.54
N VAL A 69 -5.39 -16.61 -9.71
CA VAL A 69 -5.04 -15.60 -10.72
C VAL A 69 -3.69 -14.95 -10.40
N ILE A 70 -3.45 -14.69 -9.11
CA ILE A 70 -2.18 -14.18 -8.60
C ILE A 70 -1.65 -15.10 -7.49
N GLN A 71 -0.34 -15.10 -7.30
CA GLN A 71 0.38 -15.95 -6.34
C GLN A 71 0.72 -15.22 -5.05
N ALA A 72 0.80 -13.89 -5.11
CA ALA A 72 1.04 -13.02 -3.96
C ALA A 72 0.24 -11.72 -4.05
N ALA A 73 0.00 -11.07 -2.91
CA ALA A 73 -0.59 -9.73 -2.89
C ALA A 73 -0.03 -8.87 -1.75
N LEU A 74 0.24 -7.59 -2.03
CA LEU A 74 0.58 -6.57 -1.05
C LEU A 74 -0.68 -5.80 -0.64
N LEU A 75 -1.06 -5.90 0.63
CA LEU A 75 -2.34 -5.42 1.16
C LEU A 75 -2.15 -4.69 2.49
N TYR A 76 -3.00 -3.70 2.75
CA TYR A 76 -3.10 -3.10 4.10
C TYR A 76 -4.09 -3.84 5.01
N THR A 77 -5.14 -4.42 4.44
CA THR A 77 -6.18 -5.12 5.19
C THR A 77 -6.32 -6.55 4.67
N PRO A 78 -5.40 -7.46 5.02
CA PRO A 78 -5.44 -8.83 4.56
C PRO A 78 -6.60 -9.59 5.21
N GLN A 79 -7.23 -10.47 4.44
CA GLN A 79 -8.23 -11.40 4.94
C GLN A 79 -7.61 -12.79 5.10
N LEU A 80 -7.73 -13.38 6.27
CA LEU A 80 -7.32 -14.77 6.51
C LEU A 80 -8.26 -15.70 5.74
N ARG A 81 -7.72 -16.52 4.86
CA ARG A 81 -8.45 -17.52 4.07
C ARG A 81 -7.65 -18.83 4.06
N PRO A 82 -8.32 -19.99 4.02
CA PRO A 82 -7.63 -21.28 3.83
C PRO A 82 -6.78 -21.25 2.56
N GLY A 83 -5.57 -21.82 2.63
CA GLY A 83 -4.62 -21.86 1.52
C GLY A 83 -3.85 -20.54 1.28
N LEU A 84 -4.03 -19.54 2.14
CA LEU A 84 -3.30 -18.27 2.12
C LEU A 84 -2.51 -18.06 3.42
N ARG A 85 -1.28 -17.60 3.30
CA ARG A 85 -0.40 -17.21 4.40
C ARG A 85 -0.17 -15.71 4.38
N VAL A 86 -0.35 -15.06 5.53
CA VAL A 86 -0.20 -13.62 5.73
C VAL A 86 1.09 -13.37 6.51
N GLU A 87 1.93 -12.45 6.03
CA GLU A 87 3.15 -12.02 6.71
C GLU A 87 3.22 -10.48 6.74
N PRO A 88 3.71 -9.87 7.83
CA PRO A 88 3.95 -8.43 7.86
C PRO A 88 5.08 -8.08 6.89
N VAL A 89 4.98 -6.93 6.25
CA VAL A 89 6.01 -6.41 5.32
C VAL A 89 6.67 -5.18 5.90
N LEU A 90 5.87 -4.20 6.31
CA LEU A 90 6.39 -2.96 6.88
C LEU A 90 5.33 -2.26 7.74
N GLU A 91 5.81 -1.53 8.72
CA GLU A 91 4.99 -0.57 9.46
C GLU A 91 4.83 0.70 8.61
N GLU A 92 3.61 1.16 8.47
CA GLU A 92 3.28 2.40 7.79
C GLU A 92 2.33 3.24 8.64
N GLU A 93 2.34 4.54 8.44
CA GLU A 93 1.45 5.47 9.13
C GLU A 93 0.58 6.24 8.14
N LEU A 94 -0.66 6.45 8.52
CA LEU A 94 -1.52 7.45 7.93
C LEU A 94 -1.28 8.79 8.63
N ILE A 95 -0.91 9.80 7.85
CA ILE A 95 -0.73 11.18 8.30
C ILE A 95 -1.77 12.08 7.65
N LEU A 96 -2.24 13.08 8.38
CA LEU A 96 -3.14 14.09 7.84
C LEU A 96 -2.33 15.14 7.06
N VAL A 97 -2.63 15.26 5.79
CA VAL A 97 -1.99 16.24 4.89
C VAL A 97 -3.02 17.14 4.23
N ALA A 98 -2.63 18.36 3.91
CA ALA A 98 -3.45 19.32 3.19
C ALA A 98 -2.63 20.03 2.10
N SER A 99 -3.30 20.54 1.08
CA SER A 99 -2.69 21.38 0.03
C SER A 99 -2.45 22.82 0.47
N PHE A 100 -2.60 23.10 1.74
CA PHE A 100 -2.40 24.43 2.38
C PHE A 100 -2.01 24.22 3.85
N GLU A 101 -1.27 25.14 4.41
CA GLU A 101 -0.91 25.10 5.83
C GLU A 101 -2.16 25.33 6.70
N THR A 102 -2.35 24.48 7.69
CA THR A 102 -3.51 24.52 8.60
C THR A 102 -3.27 23.69 9.86
N ASP A 103 -4.11 23.91 10.87
CA ASP A 103 -4.20 23.12 12.09
C ASP A 103 -5.44 22.20 12.00
N VAL A 104 -5.39 21.04 12.67
CA VAL A 104 -6.48 20.06 12.63
C VAL A 104 -7.80 20.62 13.16
N LYS A 105 -7.74 21.52 14.15
CA LYS A 105 -8.93 22.18 14.73
C LYS A 105 -9.64 23.13 13.75
N ASP A 106 -8.90 23.67 12.75
CA ASP A 106 -9.41 24.64 11.78
C ASP A 106 -9.95 23.95 10.51
N LEU A 107 -9.80 22.62 10.42
CA LEU A 107 -10.35 21.83 9.32
C LEU A 107 -11.85 21.62 9.48
N GLY A 108 -12.57 21.76 8.39
CA GLY A 108 -14.00 21.52 8.29
C GLY A 108 -14.35 20.86 6.95
N LYS A 109 -15.03 21.62 6.09
CA LYS A 109 -15.50 21.14 4.77
C LYS A 109 -14.36 20.81 3.78
N GLU A 110 -13.13 21.26 4.05
CA GLU A 110 -11.94 20.93 3.28
C GLU A 110 -11.49 19.49 3.51
N TYR A 111 -11.86 18.89 4.64
CA TYR A 111 -11.54 17.49 4.91
C TYR A 111 -12.25 16.55 3.96
N VAL A 112 -11.52 15.57 3.45
CA VAL A 112 -12.00 14.50 2.58
C VAL A 112 -11.75 13.18 3.29
N ALA A 113 -12.80 12.44 3.57
CA ALA A 113 -12.70 11.10 4.13
C ALA A 113 -12.20 10.13 3.05
N VAL A 114 -11.08 9.45 3.32
CA VAL A 114 -10.60 8.36 2.47
C VAL A 114 -10.86 7.05 3.20
N ASP A 115 -11.43 6.08 2.49
CA ASP A 115 -11.72 4.77 3.07
C ASP A 115 -10.43 3.95 3.19
N TRP A 116 -9.95 3.80 4.42
CA TRP A 116 -8.81 2.97 4.81
C TRP A 116 -9.23 1.72 5.60
N GLY A 117 -10.51 1.43 5.62
CA GLY A 117 -11.08 0.28 6.33
C GLY A 117 -11.64 0.62 7.72
N PRO A 118 -12.31 -0.37 8.34
CA PRO A 118 -13.11 -0.15 9.55
C PRO A 118 -12.26 0.22 10.78
N GLU A 119 -11.04 -0.30 10.91
CA GLU A 119 -10.15 0.01 12.04
C GLU A 119 -9.75 1.49 12.03
N PHE A 120 -9.31 1.99 10.88
CA PHE A 120 -9.01 3.42 10.72
C PHE A 120 -10.25 4.26 10.99
N THR A 121 -11.40 3.90 10.44
CA THR A 121 -12.66 4.64 10.63
C THR A 121 -13.01 4.77 12.12
N HIS A 122 -12.84 3.69 12.89
CA HIS A 122 -13.09 3.70 14.32
C HIS A 122 -12.09 4.59 15.09
N MET A 123 -10.79 4.44 14.84
CA MET A 123 -9.75 5.25 15.48
C MET A 123 -9.91 6.73 15.16
N HIS A 124 -10.17 7.05 13.88
CA HIS A 124 -10.39 8.41 13.41
C HIS A 124 -11.61 9.06 14.08
N ALA A 125 -12.74 8.35 14.12
CA ALA A 125 -13.96 8.87 14.76
C ALA A 125 -13.77 9.15 16.25
N SER A 126 -12.96 8.34 16.92
CA SER A 126 -12.63 8.54 18.33
C SER A 126 -11.71 9.73 18.57
N ALA A 127 -10.69 9.91 17.71
CA ALA A 127 -9.69 10.95 17.87
C ALA A 127 -10.14 12.32 17.33
N LEU A 128 -10.92 12.34 16.24
CA LEU A 128 -11.33 13.54 15.49
C LEU A 128 -12.84 13.53 15.19
N PRO A 129 -13.70 13.54 16.22
CA PRO A 129 -15.15 13.43 16.04
C PRO A 129 -15.75 14.56 15.18
N HIS A 130 -15.11 15.74 15.14
CA HIS A 130 -15.57 16.88 14.33
C HIS A 130 -15.32 16.68 12.83
N LEU A 131 -14.45 15.75 12.42
CA LEU A 131 -14.17 15.43 11.02
C LEU A 131 -14.92 14.20 10.50
N THR A 132 -15.74 13.54 11.30
CA THR A 132 -16.45 12.31 10.91
C THR A 132 -17.53 12.54 9.85
N ASN A 133 -18.14 13.73 9.81
CA ASN A 133 -19.19 14.09 8.87
C ASN A 133 -18.63 14.85 7.67
N SER A 134 -17.66 14.27 6.97
CA SER A 134 -17.13 14.86 5.74
C SER A 134 -18.17 14.83 4.62
N GLY A 135 -18.38 15.96 3.97
CA GLY A 135 -19.22 16.05 2.77
C GLY A 135 -18.62 15.37 1.53
N ARG A 136 -17.40 14.85 1.61
CA ARG A 136 -16.69 14.14 0.54
C ARG A 136 -16.04 12.87 1.09
N SER A 137 -16.36 11.75 0.46
CA SER A 137 -15.76 10.45 0.77
C SER A 137 -15.20 9.80 -0.49
N LEU A 138 -13.99 9.28 -0.44
CA LEU A 138 -13.28 8.66 -1.56
C LEU A 138 -12.83 7.25 -1.21
N ALA A 139 -13.38 6.25 -1.89
CA ALA A 139 -12.91 4.87 -1.82
C ALA A 139 -11.84 4.59 -2.90
N LEU A 140 -10.83 5.47 -2.99
CA LEU A 140 -9.79 5.46 -4.04
C LEU A 140 -8.40 5.08 -3.50
N GLY A 141 -8.29 4.83 -2.19
CA GLY A 141 -7.00 4.54 -1.56
C GLY A 141 -5.95 5.61 -1.88
N GLY A 142 -4.74 5.20 -2.26
CA GLY A 142 -3.63 6.10 -2.56
C GLY A 142 -3.84 7.10 -3.72
N LEU A 143 -4.80 6.83 -4.62
CA LEU A 143 -5.18 7.80 -5.67
C LEU A 143 -5.79 9.10 -5.11
N ALA A 144 -6.26 9.08 -3.87
CA ALA A 144 -6.77 10.27 -3.22
C ALA A 144 -5.71 11.37 -3.11
N ALA A 145 -4.41 11.04 -3.10
CA ALA A 145 -3.33 12.02 -3.10
C ALA A 145 -3.40 12.96 -4.31
N ASP A 146 -3.65 12.43 -5.50
CA ASP A 146 -3.76 13.23 -6.73
C ASP A 146 -5.01 14.15 -6.70
N TYR A 147 -6.06 13.72 -6.00
CA TYR A 147 -7.22 14.56 -5.78
C TYR A 147 -6.90 15.74 -4.85
N ILE A 148 -6.23 15.48 -3.72
CA ILE A 148 -5.91 16.47 -2.69
C ILE A 148 -4.92 17.52 -3.20
N VAL A 149 -3.85 17.11 -3.87
CA VAL A 149 -2.76 17.98 -4.37
C VAL A 149 -3.25 19.14 -5.27
N ASN A 150 -4.31 18.88 -6.04
CA ASN A 150 -4.81 19.87 -7.03
C ASN A 150 -6.04 20.64 -6.55
N ARG A 151 -6.41 20.55 -5.27
CA ARG A 151 -7.60 21.18 -4.70
C ARG A 151 -7.30 21.69 -3.30
N ARG A 152 -8.04 22.71 -2.83
CA ARG A 152 -8.02 23.08 -1.42
C ARG A 152 -8.70 22.00 -0.60
N ALA A 153 -7.92 21.02 -0.14
CA ALA A 153 -8.42 19.83 0.52
C ALA A 153 -7.37 19.24 1.46
N ALA A 154 -7.85 18.43 2.42
CA ALA A 154 -7.06 17.67 3.37
C ALA A 154 -7.58 16.24 3.48
N ALA A 155 -6.68 15.26 3.67
CA ALA A 155 -7.04 13.86 3.91
C ALA A 155 -5.94 13.12 4.66
N TYR A 156 -6.32 12.02 5.32
CA TYR A 156 -5.35 11.03 5.79
C TYR A 156 -4.83 10.19 4.62
N LEU A 157 -3.51 10.12 4.49
CA LEU A 157 -2.83 9.38 3.44
C LEU A 157 -1.57 8.69 4.00
N PRO A 158 -1.15 7.55 3.43
CA PRO A 158 0.10 6.91 3.83
C PRO A 158 1.30 7.84 3.66
N ALA A 159 2.11 7.97 4.71
CA ALA A 159 3.23 8.92 4.76
C ALA A 159 4.17 8.79 3.55
N ARG A 160 4.53 7.55 3.18
CA ARG A 160 5.41 7.30 2.03
C ARG A 160 4.77 7.65 0.68
N ALA A 161 3.45 7.52 0.55
CA ALA A 161 2.76 7.85 -0.70
C ALA A 161 2.75 9.35 -0.98
N VAL A 162 2.77 10.18 0.07
CA VAL A 162 2.72 11.63 -0.04
C VAL A 162 4.07 12.33 0.07
N GLN A 163 5.13 11.63 0.48
CA GLN A 163 6.47 12.21 0.66
C GLN A 163 6.91 13.07 -0.52
N ARG A 164 6.76 12.58 -1.76
CA ARG A 164 7.11 13.32 -2.97
C ARG A 164 6.42 14.68 -3.10
N TYR A 165 5.23 14.82 -2.51
CA TYR A 165 4.48 16.08 -2.53
C TYR A 165 4.85 16.99 -1.38
N LEU A 166 5.23 16.43 -0.23
CA LEU A 166 5.80 17.16 0.91
C LEU A 166 7.15 17.77 0.53
N ASP A 167 8.04 16.99 -0.10
CA ASP A 167 9.38 17.40 -0.52
C ASP A 167 9.36 18.64 -1.45
N VAL A 168 8.30 18.80 -2.25
CA VAL A 168 8.15 19.94 -3.19
C VAL A 168 7.14 20.98 -2.71
N GLY A 169 6.68 20.89 -1.46
CA GLY A 169 5.78 21.87 -0.85
C GLY A 169 4.36 21.91 -1.46
N LYS A 170 3.94 20.84 -2.15
CA LYS A 170 2.57 20.74 -2.68
C LYS A 170 1.56 20.23 -1.66
N LEU A 171 2.03 19.52 -0.66
CA LEU A 171 1.27 19.13 0.51
C LEU A 171 2.03 19.54 1.76
N HIS A 172 1.28 19.80 2.83
CA HIS A 172 1.76 20.14 4.15
C HIS A 172 1.15 19.19 5.17
N VAL A 173 1.92 18.77 6.15
CA VAL A 173 1.36 18.00 7.28
C VAL A 173 0.51 18.96 8.12
N VAL A 174 -0.71 18.52 8.42
CA VAL A 174 -1.63 19.31 9.24
C VAL A 174 -1.17 19.32 10.68
N ALA A 175 -0.99 20.51 11.25
CA ALA A 175 -0.50 20.68 12.61
C ALA A 175 -1.45 20.03 13.64
N ASN A 176 -0.89 19.49 14.72
CA ASN A 176 -1.60 18.88 15.84
C ASN A 176 -2.52 17.69 15.46
N SER A 177 -2.32 17.10 14.29
CA SER A 177 -3.10 15.94 13.86
C SER A 177 -2.52 14.63 14.43
N PRO A 178 -3.34 13.71 14.92
CA PRO A 178 -2.87 12.38 15.31
C PRO A 178 -2.43 11.57 14.08
N ARG A 179 -1.53 10.63 14.30
CA ARG A 179 -1.12 9.63 13.29
C ARG A 179 -1.76 8.30 13.61
N PHE A 180 -1.98 7.48 12.59
CA PHE A 180 -2.59 6.16 12.75
C PHE A 180 -1.70 5.10 12.11
N ALA A 181 -1.37 4.04 12.86
CA ALA A 181 -0.67 2.89 12.32
C ALA A 181 -1.48 2.25 11.19
N TYR A 182 -0.79 1.93 10.09
CA TYR A 182 -1.43 1.33 8.92
C TYR A 182 -0.48 0.32 8.26
N PRO A 183 -0.20 -0.82 8.93
CA PRO A 183 0.80 -1.78 8.49
C PRO A 183 0.45 -2.40 7.14
N ALA A 184 1.47 -2.62 6.32
CA ALA A 184 1.34 -3.35 5.06
C ALA A 184 1.75 -4.80 5.23
N TRP A 185 1.04 -5.67 4.55
CA TRP A 185 1.16 -7.13 4.61
C TRP A 185 1.39 -7.71 3.23
N VAL A 186 2.05 -8.84 3.17
CA VAL A 186 2.03 -9.70 2.01
C VAL A 186 1.19 -10.94 2.29
N VAL A 187 0.38 -11.31 1.33
CA VAL A 187 -0.40 -12.55 1.35
C VAL A 187 0.13 -13.45 0.25
N TRP A 188 0.56 -14.64 0.64
CA TRP A 188 1.07 -15.68 -0.26
C TRP A 188 0.06 -16.79 -0.43
N ARG A 189 0.00 -17.39 -1.60
CA ARG A 189 -0.60 -18.71 -1.75
C ARG A 189 0.33 -19.76 -1.11
N GLU A 190 -0.24 -20.70 -0.34
CA GLU A 190 0.52 -21.76 0.31
C GLU A 190 1.07 -22.82 -0.67
N ASP A 191 0.48 -22.90 -1.87
CA ASP A 191 0.89 -23.82 -2.93
C ASP A 191 1.92 -23.23 -3.91
N LEU A 192 2.43 -22.03 -3.62
CA LEU A 192 3.52 -21.43 -4.38
C LEU A 192 4.78 -22.29 -4.27
N ASP A 193 5.46 -22.45 -5.41
CA ASP A 193 6.76 -23.18 -5.46
C ASP A 193 7.72 -22.66 -4.38
N PRO A 194 8.34 -23.54 -3.57
CA PRO A 194 9.15 -23.14 -2.44
C PRO A 194 10.39 -22.29 -2.82
N GLU A 195 11.00 -22.54 -3.97
CA GLU A 195 12.15 -21.75 -4.47
C GLU A 195 11.69 -20.35 -4.86
N MET A 196 10.58 -20.26 -5.62
CA MET A 196 9.95 -18.99 -5.98
C MET A 196 9.56 -18.18 -4.75
N LEU A 197 8.91 -18.82 -3.77
CA LEU A 197 8.55 -18.17 -2.51
C LEU A 197 9.79 -17.64 -1.78
N SER A 198 10.86 -18.43 -1.70
CA SER A 198 12.09 -18.01 -1.02
C SER A 198 12.72 -16.77 -1.66
N ILE A 199 12.79 -16.73 -2.99
CA ILE A 199 13.36 -15.61 -3.74
C ILE A 199 12.45 -14.37 -3.63
N ALA A 200 11.16 -14.54 -3.88
CA ALA A 200 10.18 -13.46 -3.82
C ALA A 200 10.10 -12.84 -2.42
N ARG A 201 10.09 -13.69 -1.38
CA ARG A 201 10.05 -13.24 0.00
C ARG A 201 11.32 -12.48 0.39
N ARG A 202 12.50 -13.01 0.06
CA ARG A 202 13.78 -12.34 0.37
C ARG A 202 13.84 -10.96 -0.27
N SER A 203 13.64 -10.88 -1.59
CA SER A 203 13.69 -9.62 -2.32
C SER A 203 12.69 -8.59 -1.80
N LEU A 204 11.48 -9.03 -1.38
CA LEU A 204 10.48 -8.16 -0.80
C LEU A 204 10.89 -7.62 0.57
N MET A 205 11.42 -8.49 1.45
CA MET A 205 11.82 -8.08 2.81
C MET A 205 13.02 -7.13 2.80
N ASP A 206 13.97 -7.33 1.90
CA ASP A 206 15.11 -6.42 1.72
C ASP A 206 14.63 -5.01 1.29
N LEU A 207 13.66 -4.95 0.39
CA LEU A 207 13.06 -3.70 -0.06
C LEU A 207 12.22 -3.04 1.05
N ALA A 208 11.48 -3.83 1.83
CA ALA A 208 10.67 -3.34 2.93
C ALA A 208 11.54 -2.70 4.01
N GLN A 209 12.63 -3.34 4.41
CA GLN A 209 13.58 -2.79 5.37
C GLN A 209 14.18 -1.44 4.91
N ALA A 210 14.53 -1.34 3.64
CA ALA A 210 15.01 -0.08 3.07
C ALA A 210 13.92 1.01 3.07
N ALA A 211 12.66 0.62 2.85
CA ALA A 211 11.52 1.53 2.84
C ALA A 211 11.17 2.03 4.26
N GLU A 212 11.24 1.16 5.27
CA GLU A 212 11.03 1.53 6.68
C GLU A 212 12.09 2.52 7.17
N ASN A 213 13.35 2.29 6.84
CA ASN A 213 14.43 3.20 7.20
C ASN A 213 14.19 4.61 6.62
N GLN A 214 13.69 4.71 5.39
CA GLN A 214 13.33 6.00 4.78
C GLN A 214 12.13 6.66 5.46
N GLN A 215 11.11 5.88 5.84
CA GLN A 215 9.94 6.41 6.55
C GLN A 215 10.32 6.94 7.93
N ASN A 216 11.13 6.23 8.69
CA ASN A 216 11.58 6.67 10.01
C ASN A 216 12.28 8.02 9.93
N ILE A 217 13.16 8.23 8.95
CA ILE A 217 13.80 9.53 8.70
C ILE A 217 12.76 10.62 8.41
N LEU A 218 11.76 10.33 7.60
CA LEU A 218 10.67 11.28 7.31
C LEU A 218 9.90 11.63 8.60
N ILE A 219 9.47 10.63 9.35
CA ILE A 219 8.70 10.83 10.59
C ILE A 219 9.51 11.64 11.61
N GLU A 220 10.78 11.32 11.82
CA GLU A 220 11.68 12.10 12.69
C GLU A 220 11.83 13.55 12.23
N SER A 221 11.91 13.80 10.93
CA SER A 221 11.99 15.16 10.39
C SER A 221 10.71 15.96 10.63
N LEU A 222 9.55 15.32 10.55
CA LEU A 222 8.25 15.93 10.84
C LEU A 222 8.09 16.26 12.33
N ASP A 223 8.56 15.38 13.22
CA ASP A 223 8.53 15.61 14.67
C ASP A 223 9.44 16.77 15.09
N ASN A 224 10.62 16.85 14.50
CA ASN A 224 11.55 17.95 14.76
C ASN A 224 11.05 19.30 14.20
N GLY A 225 10.36 19.29 13.05
CA GLY A 225 9.78 20.50 12.44
C GLY A 225 8.57 21.05 13.20
N GLN A 226 7.82 20.22 13.92
CA GLN A 226 6.70 20.68 14.77
C GLN A 226 7.15 21.24 16.13
N ASN A 227 8.39 21.00 16.55
CA ASN A 227 8.96 21.45 17.82
C ASN A 227 9.78 22.76 17.69
N THR A 228 9.78 23.43 16.56
CA THR A 228 10.44 24.73 16.41
C THR A 228 9.43 25.83 16.76
N PRO A 229 9.68 26.65 17.81
CA PRO A 229 8.76 27.66 18.31
C PRO A 229 8.51 28.80 17.36
#